data_e01e953ee4e4ba87630c0b7c67d21346
#
_entry.id   e01e953ee4e4ba87630c0b7c67d21346
#
_cell.length_a   1.000
_cell.length_b   1.000
_cell.length_c   1.000
_cell.angle_alpha   90.00
_cell.angle_beta   90.00
_cell.angle_gamma   90.00
#
_symmetry.space_group_name_H-M   'P 1'
#
loop_
_entity.id
_entity.type
_entity.pdbx_description
1 polymer ?
#
loop_
_entity_poly.entity_id
_entity_poly.type
_entity_poly.pdbx_seq_one_letter_code
_entity_poly.pdbx_strand_id
1 'polypeptide(L)'
;MMKKKYPEEGEIVIGKVTFINPYSVFVKLKDYDTDGMVHISEVARGWIRDIRRHVKKGQTVIMKVLHVDEKKGHVSLSIKRVSTRQAFNKIKEEKLDERAKKMLEIAKKKIGAKDSELREVEAKLKDKFGSLSVAFEKSVKKPAILSQIGIPEKWEKLIAEIAAKNVKQKEFEFKANLSVRSYEPNGVDIIKKILMKAESLGLDVSYISSPDYLIKFKTKNPKKGEQEFQNMLESVRVFGEKKKAIVAFERIGLE
;
A
#
# COMPACT_ATOMS: atom_id res chain seq x y z
N MET A 1 -3.01 -23.30 -12.01
CA MET A 1 -2.32 -22.63 -10.89
C MET A 1 -2.01 -23.68 -9.84
N MET A 2 -0.73 -24.00 -9.60
CA MET A 2 -0.40 -24.82 -8.43
C MET A 2 -0.55 -23.90 -7.21
N LYS A 3 -1.62 -24.12 -6.43
CA LYS A 3 -1.76 -23.50 -5.12
C LYS A 3 -0.71 -24.12 -4.20
N LYS A 4 -0.12 -23.31 -3.32
CA LYS A 4 0.69 -23.86 -2.22
C LYS A 4 -0.18 -24.85 -1.46
N LYS A 5 0.39 -25.98 -1.04
CA LYS A 5 -0.38 -27.05 -0.41
C LYS A 5 -0.88 -26.59 0.97
N TYR A 6 -0.02 -25.96 1.77
CA TYR A 6 -0.35 -25.50 3.11
C TYR A 6 0.13 -24.06 3.35
N PRO A 7 -0.59 -23.28 4.20
CA PRO A 7 -0.13 -21.99 4.70
C PRO A 7 0.94 -22.14 5.79
N GLU A 8 1.63 -21.05 6.10
CA GLU A 8 2.58 -21.00 7.22
C GLU A 8 1.87 -20.64 8.54
N GLU A 9 2.40 -21.14 9.67
CA GLU A 9 1.87 -20.76 11.00
C GLU A 9 2.04 -19.26 11.24
N GLY A 10 0.99 -18.63 11.78
CA GLY A 10 0.96 -17.17 11.99
C GLY A 10 0.53 -16.36 10.78
N GLU A 11 0.43 -16.95 9.58
CA GLU A 11 -0.01 -16.27 8.36
C GLU A 11 -1.47 -15.83 8.45
N ILE A 12 -1.80 -14.72 7.80
CA ILE A 12 -3.18 -14.23 7.67
C ILE A 12 -3.71 -14.66 6.30
N VAL A 13 -4.75 -15.49 6.34
CA VAL A 13 -5.37 -16.12 5.18
C VAL A 13 -6.81 -15.67 4.99
N ILE A 14 -7.28 -15.73 3.76
CA ILE A 14 -8.68 -15.49 3.39
C ILE A 14 -9.31 -16.83 3.03
N GLY A 15 -10.50 -17.09 3.57
CA GLY A 15 -11.24 -18.30 3.22
C GLY A 15 -12.75 -18.05 3.15
N LYS A 16 -13.44 -18.96 2.49
CA LYS A 16 -14.90 -18.97 2.38
C LYS A 16 -15.48 -20.05 3.26
N VAL A 17 -16.43 -19.71 4.12
CA VAL A 17 -17.11 -20.64 4.99
C VAL A 17 -17.91 -21.65 4.15
N THR A 18 -17.58 -22.93 4.30
CA THR A 18 -18.23 -24.04 3.59
C THR A 18 -19.29 -24.71 4.44
N PHE A 19 -18.95 -24.97 5.71
CA PHE A 19 -19.83 -25.69 6.62
C PHE A 19 -19.68 -25.17 8.07
N ILE A 20 -20.77 -25.21 8.85
CA ILE A 20 -20.82 -24.76 10.24
C ILE A 20 -21.41 -25.84 11.11
N ASN A 21 -20.63 -26.32 12.08
CA ASN A 21 -21.05 -27.20 13.17
C ASN A 21 -21.33 -26.38 14.45
N PRO A 22 -21.97 -26.92 15.46
CA PRO A 22 -22.15 -26.24 16.75
C PRO A 22 -20.85 -25.78 17.41
N TYR A 23 -19.74 -26.51 17.17
CA TYR A 23 -18.45 -26.26 17.82
C TYR A 23 -17.33 -25.85 16.88
N SER A 24 -17.56 -25.84 15.57
CA SER A 24 -16.52 -25.54 14.58
C SER A 24 -17.07 -24.96 13.27
N VAL A 25 -16.25 -24.19 12.58
CA VAL A 25 -16.49 -23.65 11.24
C VAL A 25 -15.44 -24.21 10.29
N PHE A 26 -15.87 -24.78 9.19
CA PHE A 26 -15.00 -25.24 8.12
C PHE A 26 -14.95 -24.19 7.03
N VAL A 27 -13.75 -23.92 6.53
CA VAL A 27 -13.50 -22.87 5.55
C VAL A 27 -12.57 -23.37 4.46
N LYS A 28 -12.90 -23.07 3.21
CA LYS A 28 -12.02 -23.32 2.08
C LYS A 28 -11.09 -22.14 1.89
N LEU A 29 -9.78 -22.37 1.96
CA LEU A 29 -8.77 -21.34 1.79
C LEU A 29 -8.69 -20.91 0.32
N LYS A 30 -8.56 -19.59 0.08
CA LYS A 30 -8.56 -19.03 -1.29
C LYS A 30 -7.28 -19.37 -2.05
N ASP A 31 -6.13 -19.23 -1.39
CA ASP A 31 -4.80 -19.34 -2.01
C ASP A 31 -4.17 -20.72 -1.83
N TYR A 32 -4.82 -21.62 -1.09
CA TYR A 32 -4.34 -22.95 -0.75
C TYR A 32 -5.33 -24.02 -1.23
N ASP A 33 -4.82 -25.22 -1.51
CA ASP A 33 -5.67 -26.37 -1.88
C ASP A 33 -6.04 -27.22 -0.64
N THR A 34 -6.28 -26.55 0.46
CA THR A 34 -6.55 -27.16 1.76
C THR A 34 -7.72 -26.45 2.42
N ASP A 35 -8.52 -27.23 3.15
CA ASP A 35 -9.57 -26.69 4.01
C ASP A 35 -9.03 -26.44 5.41
N GLY A 36 -9.54 -25.41 6.06
CA GLY A 36 -9.19 -25.06 7.42
C GLY A 36 -10.38 -25.18 8.37
N MET A 37 -10.10 -25.30 9.65
CA MET A 37 -11.10 -25.37 10.71
C MET A 37 -10.88 -24.25 11.73
N VAL A 38 -11.97 -23.58 12.12
CA VAL A 38 -12.00 -22.63 13.23
C VAL A 38 -12.84 -23.23 14.35
N HIS A 39 -12.24 -23.47 15.51
CA HIS A 39 -12.96 -23.90 16.70
C HIS A 39 -13.82 -22.76 17.25
N ILE A 40 -14.96 -23.06 17.89
CA ILE A 40 -15.89 -22.06 18.43
C ILE A 40 -15.18 -21.03 19.32
N SER A 41 -14.23 -21.46 20.15
CA SER A 41 -13.43 -20.59 21.02
C SER A 41 -12.52 -19.61 20.26
N GLU A 42 -12.28 -19.84 18.96
CA GLU A 42 -11.42 -19.01 18.09
C GLU A 42 -12.23 -18.14 17.10
N VAL A 43 -13.58 -18.17 17.17
CA VAL A 43 -14.46 -17.37 16.30
C VAL A 43 -14.57 -15.92 16.81
N ALA A 44 -14.90 -15.72 18.09
CA ALA A 44 -15.02 -14.40 18.70
C ALA A 44 -14.48 -14.38 20.13
N ARG A 45 -14.32 -13.18 20.69
CA ARG A 45 -13.94 -12.99 22.11
C ARG A 45 -15.17 -13.21 22.99
N GLY A 46 -14.98 -13.86 24.14
CA GLY A 46 -16.06 -14.17 25.10
C GLY A 46 -16.77 -15.49 24.83
N TRP A 47 -17.82 -15.75 25.58
CA TRP A 47 -18.61 -16.98 25.48
C TRP A 47 -19.61 -16.91 24.31
N ILE A 48 -19.54 -17.88 23.41
CA ILE A 48 -20.41 -17.96 22.23
C ILE A 48 -21.47 -19.04 22.47
N ARG A 49 -22.73 -18.65 22.52
CA ARG A 49 -23.87 -19.57 22.64
C ARG A 49 -24.22 -20.21 21.30
N ASP A 50 -24.14 -19.45 20.22
CA ASP A 50 -24.46 -19.90 18.86
C ASP A 50 -23.48 -19.29 17.85
N ILE A 51 -22.71 -20.17 17.24
CA ILE A 51 -21.67 -19.81 16.26
C ILE A 51 -22.26 -19.16 14.99
N ARG A 52 -23.50 -19.50 14.63
CA ARG A 52 -24.20 -19.00 13.43
C ARG A 52 -24.53 -17.51 13.52
N ARG A 53 -24.51 -16.91 14.72
CA ARG A 53 -24.68 -15.48 14.92
C ARG A 53 -23.45 -14.68 14.52
N HIS A 54 -22.28 -15.31 14.53
CA HIS A 54 -20.99 -14.68 14.23
C HIS A 54 -20.53 -14.93 12.80
N VAL A 55 -20.87 -16.09 12.24
CA VAL A 55 -20.38 -16.51 10.92
C VAL A 55 -21.49 -17.17 10.13
N LYS A 56 -21.59 -16.85 8.83
CA LYS A 56 -22.62 -17.41 7.92
C LYS A 56 -21.97 -18.30 6.85
N LYS A 57 -22.66 -19.36 6.44
CA LYS A 57 -22.23 -20.19 5.30
C LYS A 57 -22.11 -19.33 4.04
N GLY A 58 -21.01 -19.51 3.29
CA GLY A 58 -20.70 -18.73 2.09
C GLY A 58 -20.03 -17.39 2.36
N GLN A 59 -19.90 -16.97 3.63
CA GLN A 59 -19.21 -15.72 4.01
C GLN A 59 -17.71 -15.85 3.78
N THR A 60 -17.09 -14.80 3.29
CA THR A 60 -15.63 -14.67 3.24
C THR A 60 -15.14 -14.11 4.56
N VAL A 61 -14.18 -14.81 5.17
CA VAL A 61 -13.59 -14.46 6.47
C VAL A 61 -12.07 -14.40 6.39
N ILE A 62 -11.50 -13.55 7.21
CA ILE A 62 -10.04 -13.41 7.35
C ILE A 62 -9.64 -14.05 8.66
N MET A 63 -8.63 -14.88 8.61
CA MET A 63 -8.23 -15.73 9.72
C MET A 63 -6.72 -15.77 9.83
N LYS A 64 -6.25 -16.03 11.05
CA LYS A 64 -4.85 -16.29 11.34
C LYS A 64 -4.64 -17.80 11.48
N VAL A 65 -3.61 -18.32 10.83
CA VAL A 65 -3.20 -19.72 10.96
C VAL A 65 -2.60 -19.93 12.34
N LEU A 66 -3.12 -20.89 13.09
CA LEU A 66 -2.61 -21.25 14.43
C LEU A 66 -1.64 -22.41 14.37
N HIS A 67 -2.03 -23.46 13.64
CA HIS A 67 -1.26 -24.69 13.54
C HIS A 67 -1.58 -25.41 12.23
N VAL A 68 -0.57 -26.05 11.65
CA VAL A 68 -0.67 -26.83 10.41
C VAL A 68 -0.18 -28.24 10.64
N ASP A 69 -1.07 -29.21 10.54
CA ASP A 69 -0.72 -30.64 10.56
C ASP A 69 -0.73 -31.18 9.12
N GLU A 70 0.45 -31.15 8.50
CA GLU A 70 0.61 -31.59 7.10
C GLU A 70 0.31 -33.08 6.91
N LYS A 71 0.55 -33.92 7.96
CA LYS A 71 0.30 -35.38 7.90
C LYS A 71 -1.17 -35.69 7.83
N LYS A 72 -1.99 -34.94 8.58
CA LYS A 72 -3.45 -35.10 8.62
C LYS A 72 -4.18 -34.18 7.65
N GLY A 73 -3.49 -33.23 7.04
CA GLY A 73 -4.10 -32.22 6.17
C GLY A 73 -4.99 -31.22 6.91
N HIS A 74 -4.75 -31.02 8.20
CA HIS A 74 -5.58 -30.16 9.06
C HIS A 74 -4.91 -28.80 9.28
N VAL A 75 -5.63 -27.70 9.01
CA VAL A 75 -5.19 -26.33 9.30
C VAL A 75 -6.13 -25.73 10.34
N SER A 76 -5.58 -25.43 11.52
CA SER A 76 -6.30 -24.75 12.61
C SER A 76 -6.20 -23.25 12.45
N LEU A 77 -7.35 -22.57 12.51
CA LEU A 77 -7.48 -21.15 12.20
C LEU A 77 -8.17 -20.39 13.32
N SER A 78 -7.94 -19.06 13.39
CA SER A 78 -8.58 -18.15 14.33
C SER A 78 -9.07 -16.88 13.64
N ILE A 79 -10.32 -16.53 13.85
CA ILE A 79 -10.90 -15.24 13.45
C ILE A 79 -10.58 -14.18 14.52
N LYS A 80 -10.73 -14.52 15.81
CA LYS A 80 -10.57 -13.57 16.94
C LYS A 80 -9.17 -13.00 17.09
N ARG A 81 -8.13 -13.71 16.61
CA ARG A 81 -6.73 -13.29 16.72
C ARG A 81 -6.25 -12.39 15.58
N VAL A 82 -7.15 -12.02 14.67
CA VAL A 82 -6.87 -11.04 13.62
C VAL A 82 -7.27 -9.65 14.12
N SER A 83 -6.33 -8.72 14.11
CA SER A 83 -6.64 -7.33 14.43
C SER A 83 -7.35 -6.64 13.25
N THR A 84 -8.13 -5.60 13.55
CA THR A 84 -8.81 -4.80 12.51
C THR A 84 -7.83 -4.25 11.46
N ARG A 85 -6.65 -3.82 11.90
CA ARG A 85 -5.59 -3.32 11.01
C ARG A 85 -5.06 -4.42 10.08
N GLN A 86 -4.84 -5.63 10.60
CA GLN A 86 -4.39 -6.78 9.81
C GLN A 86 -5.44 -7.19 8.79
N ALA A 87 -6.72 -7.26 9.21
CA ALA A 87 -7.82 -7.56 8.31
C ALA A 87 -7.94 -6.53 7.18
N PHE A 88 -7.87 -5.25 7.50
CA PHE A 88 -7.91 -4.18 6.53
C PHE A 88 -6.75 -4.26 5.52
N ASN A 89 -5.53 -4.49 6.01
CA ASN A 89 -4.37 -4.63 5.15
C ASN A 89 -4.50 -5.83 4.19
N LYS A 90 -4.97 -6.97 4.70
CA LYS A 90 -5.17 -8.18 3.87
C LYS A 90 -6.23 -7.98 2.79
N ILE A 91 -7.35 -7.30 3.12
CA ILE A 91 -8.37 -6.93 2.12
C ILE A 91 -7.79 -6.00 1.06
N LYS A 92 -6.99 -5.03 1.49
CA LYS A 92 -6.36 -4.08 0.57
C LYS A 92 -5.39 -4.77 -0.40
N GLU A 93 -4.55 -5.67 0.11
CA GLU A 93 -3.64 -6.51 -0.69
C GLU A 93 -4.41 -7.33 -1.72
N GLU A 94 -5.47 -8.00 -1.29
CA GLU A 94 -6.30 -8.82 -2.16
C GLU A 94 -6.95 -8.01 -3.29
N LYS A 95 -7.51 -6.85 -2.96
CA LYS A 95 -8.08 -5.94 -3.97
C LYS A 95 -7.03 -5.44 -4.97
N LEU A 96 -5.80 -5.20 -4.51
CA LEU A 96 -4.70 -4.79 -5.41
C LEU A 96 -4.29 -5.94 -6.32
N ASP A 97 -4.22 -7.17 -5.81
CA ASP A 97 -3.91 -8.36 -6.60
C ASP A 97 -4.99 -8.68 -7.63
N GLU A 98 -6.27 -8.54 -7.27
CA GLU A 98 -7.37 -8.67 -8.24
C GLU A 98 -7.31 -7.62 -9.36
N ARG A 99 -6.92 -6.38 -9.02
CA ARG A 99 -6.67 -5.34 -10.05
C ARG A 99 -5.49 -5.70 -10.94
N ALA A 100 -4.40 -6.18 -10.36
CA ALA A 100 -3.22 -6.62 -11.09
C ALA A 100 -3.53 -7.78 -12.05
N LYS A 101 -4.37 -8.75 -11.63
CA LYS A 101 -4.88 -9.82 -12.52
C LYS A 101 -5.65 -9.25 -13.71
N LYS A 102 -6.58 -8.33 -13.47
CA LYS A 102 -7.32 -7.66 -14.56
C LYS A 102 -6.39 -6.92 -15.52
N MET A 103 -5.32 -6.29 -15.00
CA MET A 103 -4.30 -5.64 -15.84
C MET A 103 -3.56 -6.65 -16.72
N LEU A 104 -3.20 -7.82 -16.20
CA LEU A 104 -2.60 -8.92 -16.98
C LEU A 104 -3.55 -9.45 -18.05
N GLU A 105 -4.84 -9.57 -17.76
CA GLU A 105 -5.86 -9.97 -18.74
C GLU A 105 -6.00 -8.94 -19.88
N ILE A 106 -5.92 -7.64 -19.56
CA ILE A 106 -5.90 -6.57 -20.56
C ILE A 106 -4.64 -6.66 -21.42
N ALA A 107 -3.48 -6.89 -20.81
CA ALA A 107 -2.22 -7.10 -21.53
C ALA A 107 -2.31 -8.30 -22.48
N LYS A 108 -2.86 -9.43 -21.99
CA LYS A 108 -3.11 -10.63 -22.82
C LYS A 108 -3.94 -10.30 -24.07
N LYS A 109 -5.06 -9.59 -23.88
CA LYS A 109 -5.95 -9.19 -25.00
C LYS A 109 -5.22 -8.32 -26.03
N LYS A 110 -4.37 -7.39 -25.58
CA LYS A 110 -3.60 -6.51 -26.47
C LYS A 110 -2.52 -7.25 -27.29
N ILE A 111 -1.90 -8.28 -26.70
CA ILE A 111 -0.85 -9.07 -27.36
C ILE A 111 -1.45 -10.19 -28.23
N GLY A 112 -2.70 -10.58 -27.98
CA GLY A 112 -3.29 -11.80 -28.55
C GLY A 112 -2.67 -13.09 -28.00
N ALA A 113 -2.16 -13.06 -26.76
CA ALA A 113 -1.46 -14.18 -26.14
C ALA A 113 -2.43 -15.30 -25.71
N LYS A 114 -1.92 -16.53 -25.64
CA LYS A 114 -2.68 -17.69 -25.17
C LYS A 114 -2.82 -17.71 -23.65
N ASP A 115 -3.82 -18.43 -23.13
CA ASP A 115 -4.02 -18.61 -21.68
C ASP A 115 -2.85 -19.30 -20.99
N SER A 116 -2.13 -20.15 -21.70
CA SER A 116 -0.92 -20.82 -21.21
C SER A 116 0.19 -19.81 -20.88
N GLU A 117 0.44 -18.85 -21.79
CA GLU A 117 1.45 -17.80 -21.60
C GLU A 117 1.09 -16.87 -20.45
N LEU A 118 -0.19 -16.48 -20.34
CA LEU A 118 -0.66 -15.67 -19.21
C LEU A 118 -0.38 -16.35 -17.87
N ARG A 119 -0.70 -17.66 -17.76
CA ARG A 119 -0.47 -18.43 -16.53
C ARG A 119 1.02 -18.55 -16.19
N GLU A 120 1.86 -18.71 -17.20
CA GLU A 120 3.32 -18.76 -17.00
C GLU A 120 3.87 -17.42 -16.49
N VAL A 121 3.46 -16.31 -17.10
CA VAL A 121 3.85 -14.96 -16.66
C VAL A 121 3.33 -14.67 -15.25
N GLU A 122 2.08 -15.02 -14.96
CA GLU A 122 1.49 -14.87 -13.61
C GLU A 122 2.26 -15.69 -12.57
N ALA A 123 2.63 -16.93 -12.90
CA ALA A 123 3.41 -17.79 -12.00
C ALA A 123 4.80 -17.21 -11.73
N LYS A 124 5.55 -16.80 -12.75
CA LYS A 124 6.88 -16.20 -12.61
C LYS A 124 6.85 -14.91 -11.79
N LEU A 125 5.82 -14.05 -12.00
CA LEU A 125 5.65 -12.82 -11.21
C LEU A 125 5.37 -13.11 -9.73
N LYS A 126 4.50 -14.08 -9.44
CA LYS A 126 4.17 -14.46 -8.06
C LYS A 126 5.33 -15.14 -7.35
N ASP A 127 6.06 -16.01 -8.04
CA ASP A 127 7.20 -16.72 -7.47
C ASP A 127 8.31 -15.75 -7.05
N LYS A 128 8.60 -14.73 -7.86
CA LYS A 128 9.65 -13.74 -7.55
C LYS A 128 9.24 -12.65 -6.59
N PHE A 129 7.99 -12.20 -6.62
CA PHE A 129 7.53 -11.02 -5.87
C PHE A 129 6.51 -11.33 -4.77
N GLY A 130 6.05 -12.58 -4.66
CA GLY A 130 5.03 -13.01 -3.70
C GLY A 130 3.61 -12.61 -4.11
N SER A 131 3.42 -11.42 -4.70
CA SER A 131 2.12 -10.95 -5.18
C SER A 131 2.23 -10.20 -6.51
N LEU A 132 1.13 -10.17 -7.26
CA LEU A 132 1.08 -9.47 -8.55
C LEU A 132 1.10 -7.96 -8.37
N SER A 133 0.46 -7.44 -7.34
CA SER A 133 0.44 -6.01 -7.03
C SER A 133 1.83 -5.46 -6.77
N VAL A 134 2.65 -6.18 -6.00
CA VAL A 134 4.06 -5.84 -5.74
C VAL A 134 4.90 -5.91 -7.02
N ALA A 135 4.65 -6.90 -7.88
CA ALA A 135 5.32 -7.01 -9.17
C ALA A 135 5.06 -5.78 -10.05
N PHE A 136 3.79 -5.35 -10.16
CA PHE A 136 3.42 -4.14 -10.90
C PHE A 136 4.01 -2.87 -10.28
N GLU A 137 3.99 -2.71 -8.96
CA GLU A 137 4.59 -1.56 -8.28
C GLU A 137 6.10 -1.46 -8.53
N LYS A 138 6.82 -2.59 -8.47
CA LYS A 138 8.25 -2.64 -8.75
C LYS A 138 8.58 -2.41 -10.23
N SER A 139 7.75 -2.89 -11.15
CA SER A 139 7.95 -2.69 -12.59
C SER A 139 7.81 -1.22 -13.01
N VAL A 140 6.98 -0.43 -12.31
CA VAL A 140 6.90 1.03 -12.52
C VAL A 140 8.20 1.71 -12.10
N LYS A 141 8.83 1.27 -11.00
CA LYS A 141 10.06 1.88 -10.48
C LYS A 141 11.30 1.45 -11.26
N LYS A 142 11.36 0.19 -11.69
CA LYS A 142 12.48 -0.42 -12.42
C LYS A 142 11.96 -1.44 -13.46
N PRO A 143 11.65 -1.02 -14.69
CA PRO A 143 11.12 -1.91 -15.73
C PRO A 143 12.05 -3.11 -16.04
N ALA A 144 13.38 -2.90 -16.00
CA ALA A 144 14.38 -3.94 -16.25
C ALA A 144 14.31 -5.17 -15.30
N ILE A 145 13.55 -5.10 -14.21
CA ILE A 145 13.34 -6.24 -13.32
C ILE A 145 12.56 -7.36 -14.01
N LEU A 146 11.68 -7.03 -14.96
CA LEU A 146 10.85 -8.00 -15.69
C LEU A 146 11.68 -8.87 -16.63
N SER A 147 12.67 -8.27 -17.31
CA SER A 147 13.62 -9.00 -18.18
C SER A 147 14.44 -10.02 -17.39
N GLN A 148 14.87 -9.67 -16.17
CA GLN A 148 15.67 -10.55 -15.29
C GLN A 148 14.93 -11.82 -14.86
N ILE A 149 13.60 -11.83 -14.96
CA ILE A 149 12.75 -12.96 -14.56
C ILE A 149 12.42 -13.86 -15.76
N GLY A 150 12.92 -13.50 -16.95
CA GLY A 150 12.65 -14.26 -18.17
C GLY A 150 11.21 -14.09 -18.65
N ILE A 151 10.64 -12.89 -18.50
CA ILE A 151 9.36 -12.53 -19.10
C ILE A 151 9.62 -12.10 -20.54
N PRO A 152 8.82 -12.57 -21.52
CA PRO A 152 8.97 -12.17 -22.91
C PRO A 152 8.87 -10.65 -23.09
N GLU A 153 9.72 -10.05 -23.93
CA GLU A 153 9.81 -8.59 -24.14
C GLU A 153 8.46 -7.94 -24.48
N LYS A 154 7.60 -8.65 -25.21
CA LYS A 154 6.24 -8.20 -25.53
C LYS A 154 5.39 -7.94 -24.27
N TRP A 155 5.50 -8.82 -23.29
CA TRP A 155 4.81 -8.68 -22.01
C TRP A 155 5.44 -7.60 -21.15
N GLU A 156 6.76 -7.47 -21.14
CA GLU A 156 7.50 -6.49 -20.36
C GLU A 156 7.06 -5.06 -20.70
N LYS A 157 7.08 -4.70 -21.99
CA LYS A 157 6.67 -3.37 -22.48
C LYS A 157 5.23 -3.04 -22.10
N LEU A 158 4.32 -3.99 -22.26
CA LEU A 158 2.90 -3.78 -21.95
C LEU A 158 2.62 -3.74 -20.43
N ILE A 159 3.25 -4.59 -19.65
CA ILE A 159 3.13 -4.55 -18.19
C ILE A 159 3.64 -3.20 -17.69
N ALA A 160 4.78 -2.70 -18.17
CA ALA A 160 5.31 -1.40 -17.80
C ALA A 160 4.36 -0.25 -18.21
N GLU A 161 3.79 -0.28 -19.42
CA GLU A 161 2.85 0.73 -19.90
C GLU A 161 1.55 0.74 -19.07
N ILE A 162 0.96 -0.44 -18.84
CA ILE A 162 -0.28 -0.58 -18.08
C ILE A 162 -0.04 -0.22 -16.61
N ALA A 163 1.10 -0.62 -16.04
CA ALA A 163 1.48 -0.29 -14.69
C ALA A 163 1.66 1.22 -14.51
N ALA A 164 2.34 1.89 -15.42
CA ALA A 164 2.52 3.34 -15.39
C ALA A 164 1.20 4.12 -15.43
N LYS A 165 0.20 3.61 -16.17
CA LYS A 165 -1.13 4.24 -16.28
C LYS A 165 -2.04 3.97 -15.08
N ASN A 166 -1.93 2.80 -14.44
CA ASN A 166 -2.92 2.32 -13.46
C ASN A 166 -2.40 2.27 -12.02
N VAL A 167 -1.09 2.19 -11.83
CA VAL A 167 -0.47 2.18 -10.50
C VAL A 167 -0.18 3.62 -10.10
N LYS A 168 -1.01 4.19 -9.24
CA LYS A 168 -0.73 5.50 -8.64
C LYS A 168 0.54 5.34 -7.79
N GLN A 169 1.58 6.08 -8.14
CA GLN A 169 2.75 6.18 -7.28
C GLN A 169 2.32 6.88 -5.98
N LYS A 170 2.75 6.35 -4.84
CA LYS A 170 2.54 7.02 -3.57
C LYS A 170 3.33 8.33 -3.60
N GLU A 171 2.64 9.44 -3.47
CA GLU A 171 3.23 10.74 -3.23
C GLU A 171 3.26 10.96 -1.72
N PHE A 172 4.38 11.44 -1.24
CA PHE A 172 4.58 11.82 0.14
C PHE A 172 4.51 13.33 0.22
N GLU A 173 3.74 13.85 1.16
CA GLU A 173 3.57 15.27 1.38
C GLU A 173 4.28 15.68 2.68
N PHE A 174 5.30 16.51 2.55
CA PHE A 174 5.96 17.16 3.68
C PHE A 174 5.26 18.48 3.97
N LYS A 175 5.01 18.75 5.27
CA LYS A 175 4.35 19.98 5.72
C LYS A 175 5.21 20.68 6.76
N ALA A 176 5.25 22.00 6.69
CA ALA A 176 5.85 22.85 7.72
C ALA A 176 5.05 24.14 7.87
N ASN A 177 4.97 24.66 9.08
CA ASN A 177 4.55 26.02 9.33
C ASN A 177 5.75 26.95 9.10
N LEU A 178 5.55 27.96 8.27
CA LEU A 178 6.49 29.05 8.03
C LEU A 178 5.96 30.29 8.75
N SER A 179 6.67 30.79 9.73
CA SER A 179 6.38 32.08 10.37
C SER A 179 7.31 33.14 9.79
N VAL A 180 6.75 34.21 9.20
CA VAL A 180 7.51 35.32 8.60
C VAL A 180 7.10 36.62 9.25
N ARG A 181 8.08 37.34 9.81
CA ARG A 181 7.88 38.66 10.42
C ARG A 181 8.88 39.66 9.87
N SER A 182 8.42 40.85 9.57
CA SER A 182 9.27 41.97 9.18
C SER A 182 8.85 43.23 9.92
N TYR A 183 9.81 43.95 10.46
CA TYR A 183 9.60 45.21 11.15
C TYR A 183 10.03 46.41 10.28
N GLU A 184 10.44 46.17 9.04
CA GLU A 184 10.80 47.20 8.09
C GLU A 184 9.54 47.97 7.58
N PRO A 185 9.64 49.23 7.20
CA PRO A 185 8.51 50.03 6.70
C PRO A 185 7.79 49.39 5.50
N ASN A 186 8.51 48.64 4.68
CA ASN A 186 8.02 47.92 3.51
C ASN A 186 7.84 46.41 3.81
N GLY A 187 7.51 46.02 5.06
CA GLY A 187 7.44 44.64 5.54
C GLY A 187 6.55 43.75 4.69
N VAL A 188 5.39 44.26 4.22
CA VAL A 188 4.45 43.46 3.39
C VAL A 188 5.11 43.03 2.07
N ASP A 189 5.86 43.91 1.42
CA ASP A 189 6.55 43.58 0.16
C ASP A 189 7.70 42.60 0.37
N ILE A 190 8.36 42.69 1.53
CA ILE A 190 9.41 41.76 1.91
C ILE A 190 8.80 40.36 2.11
N ILE A 191 7.69 40.25 2.86
CA ILE A 191 6.98 38.99 3.09
C ILE A 191 6.54 38.39 1.75
N LYS A 192 5.89 39.16 0.88
CA LYS A 192 5.50 38.71 -0.46
C LYS A 192 6.68 38.13 -1.25
N LYS A 193 7.84 38.82 -1.27
CA LYS A 193 9.04 38.33 -1.95
C LYS A 193 9.57 37.03 -1.37
N ILE A 194 9.47 36.82 -0.05
CA ILE A 194 9.87 35.56 0.61
C ILE A 194 8.94 34.43 0.22
N LEU A 195 7.62 34.67 0.22
CA LEU A 195 6.63 33.66 -0.19
C LEU A 195 6.79 33.31 -1.67
N MET A 196 6.94 34.27 -2.55
CA MET A 196 7.22 34.04 -3.98
C MET A 196 8.53 33.27 -4.19
N LYS A 197 9.54 33.51 -3.37
CA LYS A 197 10.78 32.71 -3.38
C LYS A 197 10.52 31.29 -3.00
N ALA A 198 9.70 31.02 -1.96
CA ALA A 198 9.31 29.67 -1.58
C ALA A 198 8.56 28.95 -2.71
N GLU A 199 7.60 29.61 -3.35
CA GLU A 199 6.87 29.07 -4.50
C GLU A 199 7.80 28.78 -5.69
N SER A 200 8.76 29.66 -5.98
CA SER A 200 9.75 29.46 -7.05
C SER A 200 10.66 28.26 -6.84
N LEU A 201 10.80 27.78 -5.60
CA LEU A 201 11.52 26.56 -5.25
C LEU A 201 10.65 25.30 -5.36
N GLY A 202 9.37 25.43 -5.72
CA GLY A 202 8.44 24.31 -5.84
C GLY A 202 7.67 23.97 -4.56
N LEU A 203 7.66 24.87 -3.57
CA LEU A 203 6.86 24.74 -2.37
C LEU A 203 5.46 25.32 -2.62
N ASP A 204 4.44 24.60 -2.21
CA ASP A 204 3.05 25.08 -2.21
C ASP A 204 2.80 25.85 -0.91
N VAL A 205 2.51 27.14 -1.01
CA VAL A 205 2.38 28.06 0.12
C VAL A 205 0.92 28.45 0.32
N SER A 206 0.38 28.17 1.50
CA SER A 206 -0.99 28.52 1.87
C SER A 206 -1.01 29.43 3.10
N TYR A 207 -1.80 30.51 3.07
CA TYR A 207 -2.00 31.38 4.21
C TYR A 207 -2.84 30.71 5.29
N ILE A 208 -2.40 30.76 6.55
CA ILE A 208 -3.18 30.32 7.71
C ILE A 208 -3.67 31.55 8.49
N SER A 209 -2.76 32.26 9.09
CA SER A 209 -2.98 33.48 9.86
C SER A 209 -1.67 34.25 9.94
N SER A 210 -1.71 35.58 10.02
CA SER A 210 -0.46 36.34 10.21
C SER A 210 0.12 36.06 11.61
N PRO A 211 1.40 35.68 11.72
CA PRO A 211 2.46 35.65 10.70
C PRO A 211 2.68 34.27 10.04
N ASP A 212 1.76 33.32 10.16
CA ASP A 212 1.97 31.91 9.86
C ASP A 212 1.37 31.48 8.52
N TYR A 213 2.17 30.71 7.76
CA TYR A 213 1.86 30.14 6.46
C TYR A 213 2.12 28.65 6.47
N LEU A 214 1.28 27.86 5.80
CA LEU A 214 1.50 26.43 5.61
C LEU A 214 2.27 26.20 4.33
N ILE A 215 3.40 25.52 4.44
CA ILE A 215 4.20 25.09 3.30
C ILE A 215 4.01 23.58 3.10
N LYS A 216 3.80 23.18 1.84
CA LYS A 216 3.68 21.78 1.44
C LYS A 216 4.66 21.48 0.32
N PHE A 217 5.25 20.29 0.35
CA PHE A 217 6.12 19.75 -0.68
C PHE A 217 5.76 18.31 -0.99
N LYS A 218 5.47 18.00 -2.26
CA LYS A 218 5.11 16.67 -2.72
C LYS A 218 6.29 16.00 -3.40
N THR A 219 6.58 14.78 -3.00
CA THR A 219 7.66 13.99 -3.60
C THR A 219 7.28 12.52 -3.72
N LYS A 220 7.90 11.83 -4.67
CA LYS A 220 7.75 10.38 -4.85
C LYS A 220 8.78 9.56 -4.06
N ASN A 221 9.84 10.20 -3.59
CA ASN A 221 10.91 9.54 -2.83
C ASN A 221 11.08 10.21 -1.46
N PRO A 222 10.62 9.57 -0.36
CA PRO A 222 10.63 10.21 0.96
C PRO A 222 12.04 10.58 1.44
N LYS A 223 13.06 9.72 1.23
CA LYS A 223 14.42 10.00 1.70
C LYS A 223 15.08 11.18 0.99
N LYS A 224 14.99 11.25 -0.35
CA LYS A 224 15.51 12.38 -1.11
C LYS A 224 14.66 13.62 -0.89
N GLY A 225 13.34 13.47 -0.88
CA GLY A 225 12.41 14.57 -0.68
C GLY A 225 12.57 15.26 0.66
N GLU A 226 12.95 14.54 1.70
CA GLU A 226 13.23 15.13 3.00
C GLU A 226 14.46 16.07 2.94
N GLN A 227 15.54 15.63 2.30
CA GLN A 227 16.73 16.46 2.11
C GLN A 227 16.45 17.67 1.21
N GLU A 228 15.72 17.46 0.11
CA GLU A 228 15.31 18.54 -0.79
C GLU A 228 14.44 19.56 -0.06
N PHE A 229 13.46 19.11 0.71
CA PHE A 229 12.59 19.98 1.50
C PHE A 229 13.38 20.80 2.52
N GLN A 230 14.33 20.18 3.26
CA GLN A 230 15.20 20.90 4.17
C GLN A 230 16.05 21.96 3.49
N ASN A 231 16.65 21.63 2.35
CA ASN A 231 17.46 22.58 1.57
C ASN A 231 16.63 23.76 1.05
N MET A 232 15.37 23.49 0.64
CA MET A 232 14.44 24.56 0.22
C MET A 232 14.08 25.47 1.39
N LEU A 233 13.75 24.92 2.56
CA LEU A 233 13.43 25.70 3.76
C LEU A 233 14.62 26.56 4.18
N GLU A 234 15.82 26.02 4.18
CA GLU A 234 17.04 26.78 4.52
C GLU A 234 17.31 27.90 3.51
N SER A 235 17.08 27.64 2.22
CA SER A 235 17.20 28.67 1.16
C SER A 235 16.21 29.83 1.37
N VAL A 236 14.98 29.51 1.80
CA VAL A 236 13.96 30.54 2.13
C VAL A 236 14.39 31.34 3.36
N ARG A 237 14.95 30.67 4.39
CA ARG A 237 15.45 31.33 5.60
C ARG A 237 16.56 32.31 5.29
N VAL A 238 17.58 31.85 4.58
CA VAL A 238 18.73 32.70 4.19
C VAL A 238 18.27 33.89 3.34
N PHE A 239 17.30 33.68 2.44
CA PHE A 239 16.75 34.79 1.64
C PHE A 239 15.99 35.81 2.51
N GLY A 240 15.22 35.34 3.52
CA GLY A 240 14.50 36.19 4.46
C GLY A 240 15.47 37.02 5.33
N GLU A 241 16.51 36.37 5.86
CA GLU A 241 17.55 37.05 6.65
C GLU A 241 18.26 38.19 5.86
N LYS A 242 18.58 37.94 4.58
CA LYS A 242 19.12 38.98 3.66
C LYS A 242 18.17 40.15 3.45
N LYS A 243 16.86 39.95 3.65
CA LYS A 243 15.82 40.97 3.56
C LYS A 243 15.45 41.55 4.93
N LYS A 244 16.21 41.27 5.98
CA LYS A 244 15.97 41.68 7.38
C LYS A 244 14.61 41.20 7.92
N ALA A 245 14.13 40.07 7.46
CA ALA A 245 12.94 39.41 8.00
C ALA A 245 13.34 38.27 8.93
N ILE A 246 12.51 38.04 9.94
CA ILE A 246 12.63 36.89 10.84
C ILE A 246 11.81 35.75 10.23
N VAL A 247 12.49 34.66 9.90
CA VAL A 247 11.89 33.47 9.29
C VAL A 247 12.12 32.26 10.19
N ALA A 248 11.05 31.62 10.64
CA ALA A 248 11.09 30.43 11.47
C ALA A 248 10.25 29.32 10.81
N PHE A 249 10.66 28.06 11.03
CA PHE A 249 9.94 26.88 10.55
C PHE A 249 9.62 25.93 11.70
N GLU A 250 8.40 25.43 11.70
CA GLU A 250 7.97 24.34 12.58
C GLU A 250 7.46 23.19 11.71
N ARG A 251 8.03 22.00 11.85
CA ARG A 251 7.61 20.81 11.09
C ARG A 251 6.29 20.26 11.62
N ILE A 252 5.37 20.03 10.71
CA ILE A 252 4.12 19.32 10.97
C ILE A 252 4.25 17.96 10.28
N GLY A 253 4.71 16.95 10.96
CA GLY A 253 4.73 15.53 10.57
C GLY A 253 4.65 15.15 9.07
N LEU A 254 4.93 13.87 8.76
CA LEU A 254 4.71 13.22 7.45
C LEU A 254 3.28 12.65 7.41
N GLU A 255 2.51 12.93 6.37
CA GLU A 255 1.30 12.19 5.98
C GLU A 255 1.51 11.35 4.71
#